data_302a6e1e4e4f9824ab8e84ca820f107d
#
_entry.id   302a6e1e4e4f9824ab8e84ca820f107d
#
_cell.length_a   1.000
_cell.length_b   1.000
_cell.length_c   1.000
_cell.angle_alpha   90.00
_cell.angle_beta   90.00
_cell.angle_gamma   90.00
#
_symmetry.space_group_name_H-M   'P 1'
#
loop_
_entity.id
_entity.type
_entity.pdbx_description
1 polymer ?
#
loop_
_entity_poly.entity_id
_entity_poly.type
_entity_poly.pdbx_seq_one_letter_code
_entity_poly.pdbx_strand_id
1 'polypeptide(L)'
;MFRNGTLSIGFIGLWDAISVLINRRIQGADDLQSLYPVAKSIVDCMRECTDNFTQETHLNFSLLASAAEGVTGRFADYDYLHTSNHLLKEIASKGYYSNSFHVPVDVSISSYEKIALESEFHSVCNGGCITYVEFSEMPASNTEAILDMVDYAFEKGCNYFGINFPLDNCTTCGHISRIGEACPRC
;
A
#
# COMPACT_ATOMS: atom_id res chain seq x y z
N MET A 1 24.16 10.73 -18.22
CA MET A 1 22.75 10.89 -17.83
C MET A 1 22.45 10.12 -16.52
N PHE A 2 22.79 8.85 -16.36
CA PHE A 2 22.49 8.03 -15.18
C PHE A 2 23.26 8.37 -13.90
N ARG A 3 24.41 9.06 -13.97
CA ARG A 3 25.25 9.36 -12.81
C ARG A 3 24.61 10.27 -11.76
N ASN A 4 23.61 11.07 -12.16
CA ASN A 4 22.94 12.05 -11.30
C ASN A 4 21.44 11.72 -11.10
N GLY A 5 21.00 10.54 -11.53
CA GLY A 5 19.64 10.05 -11.35
C GLY A 5 19.55 9.01 -10.26
N THR A 6 18.35 8.78 -9.74
CA THR A 6 18.03 7.65 -8.85
C THR A 6 17.34 6.56 -9.66
N LEU A 7 17.81 5.34 -9.50
CA LEU A 7 17.19 4.12 -10.06
C LEU A 7 16.35 3.48 -8.96
N SER A 8 15.04 3.67 -9.02
CA SER A 8 14.14 3.12 -8.01
C SER A 8 13.67 1.73 -8.41
N ILE A 9 13.82 0.78 -7.48
CA ILE A 9 13.27 -0.57 -7.58
C ILE A 9 11.99 -0.58 -6.76
N GLY A 10 10.85 -0.71 -7.45
CA GLY A 10 9.53 -0.73 -6.81
C GLY A 10 9.04 -2.14 -6.57
N PHE A 11 8.19 -2.33 -5.56
CA PHE A 11 7.49 -3.57 -5.31
C PHE A 11 6.01 -3.34 -5.05
N ILE A 12 5.22 -4.39 -5.28
CA ILE A 12 3.77 -4.44 -5.06
C ILE A 12 3.40 -5.79 -4.48
N GLY A 13 2.23 -5.89 -3.86
CA GLY A 13 1.61 -7.16 -3.47
C GLY A 13 2.33 -7.94 -2.37
N LEU A 14 2.98 -7.28 -1.41
CA LEU A 14 3.73 -7.97 -0.36
C LEU A 14 2.87 -9.01 0.38
N TRP A 15 1.70 -8.61 0.86
CA TRP A 15 0.81 -9.48 1.62
C TRP A 15 0.08 -10.50 0.73
N ASP A 16 -0.15 -10.15 -0.54
CA ASP A 16 -0.69 -11.09 -1.53
C ASP A 16 0.33 -12.21 -1.80
N ALA A 17 1.60 -11.86 -1.98
CA ALA A 17 2.68 -12.83 -2.13
C ALA A 17 2.86 -13.72 -0.90
N ILE A 18 2.81 -13.15 0.31
CA ILE A 18 2.88 -13.92 1.56
C ILE A 18 1.70 -14.89 1.66
N SER A 19 0.48 -14.46 1.31
CA SER A 19 -0.69 -15.34 1.28
C SER A 19 -0.47 -16.56 0.39
N VAL A 20 0.14 -16.37 -0.79
CA VAL A 20 0.48 -17.47 -1.69
C VAL A 20 1.56 -18.37 -1.08
N LEU A 21 2.59 -17.81 -0.46
CA LEU A 21 3.69 -18.56 0.18
C LEU A 21 3.19 -19.47 1.31
N ILE A 22 2.25 -18.99 2.12
CA ILE A 22 1.67 -19.77 3.23
C ILE A 22 0.47 -20.63 2.80
N ASN A 23 0.09 -20.55 1.51
CA ASN A 23 -1.03 -21.25 0.88
C ASN A 23 -2.39 -21.01 1.59
N ARG A 24 -2.62 -19.79 2.09
CA ARG A 24 -3.91 -19.35 2.64
C ARG A 24 -4.06 -17.83 2.61
N ARG A 25 -5.31 -17.35 2.62
CA ARG A 25 -5.60 -15.91 2.73
C ARG A 25 -5.27 -15.39 4.15
N ILE A 26 -4.75 -14.17 4.20
CA ILE A 26 -4.65 -13.38 5.43
C ILE A 26 -6.05 -12.85 5.74
N GLN A 27 -6.52 -13.01 6.99
CA GLN A 27 -7.90 -12.71 7.36
C GLN A 27 -8.07 -11.53 8.31
N GLY A 28 -7.03 -11.18 9.08
CA GLY A 28 -7.15 -10.11 10.08
C GLY A 28 -5.82 -9.69 10.69
N ALA A 29 -5.91 -8.84 11.72
CA ALA A 29 -4.77 -8.26 12.40
C ALA A 29 -3.82 -9.33 13.02
N ASP A 30 -4.35 -10.39 13.60
CA ASP A 30 -3.54 -11.46 14.21
C ASP A 30 -2.67 -12.17 13.17
N ASP A 31 -3.22 -12.44 11.98
CA ASP A 31 -2.46 -13.01 10.87
C ASP A 31 -1.34 -12.09 10.44
N LEU A 32 -1.66 -10.81 10.23
CA LEU A 32 -0.68 -9.80 9.83
C LEU A 32 0.45 -9.69 10.85
N GLN A 33 0.12 -9.66 12.14
CA GLN A 33 1.10 -9.56 13.20
C GLN A 33 1.99 -10.80 13.29
N SER A 34 1.41 -11.99 13.14
CA SER A 34 2.18 -13.25 13.15
C SER A 34 3.10 -13.39 11.94
N LEU A 35 2.72 -12.84 10.79
CA LEU A 35 3.46 -12.89 9.52
C LEU A 35 4.37 -11.68 9.31
N TYR A 36 4.29 -10.66 10.17
CA TYR A 36 5.11 -9.46 10.08
C TYR A 36 6.62 -9.76 9.98
N PRO A 37 7.21 -10.69 10.77
CA PRO A 37 8.63 -11.00 10.64
C PRO A 37 9.02 -11.49 9.24
N VAL A 38 8.15 -12.23 8.57
CA VAL A 38 8.36 -12.69 7.19
C VAL A 38 8.28 -11.52 6.22
N ALA A 39 7.25 -10.67 6.35
CA ALA A 39 7.09 -9.47 5.54
C ALA A 39 8.29 -8.53 5.68
N LYS A 40 8.72 -8.29 6.91
CA LYS A 40 9.90 -7.45 7.21
C LYS A 40 11.18 -8.02 6.59
N SER A 41 11.41 -9.33 6.73
CA SER A 41 12.57 -10.00 6.16
C SER A 41 12.62 -9.87 4.63
N ILE A 42 11.49 -9.97 3.94
CA ILE A 42 11.41 -9.78 2.49
C ILE A 42 11.81 -8.35 2.10
N VAL A 43 11.25 -7.34 2.77
CA VAL A 43 11.52 -5.93 2.45
C VAL A 43 12.95 -5.54 2.82
N ASP A 44 13.48 -6.04 3.94
CA ASP A 44 14.87 -5.82 4.35
C ASP A 44 15.86 -6.42 3.33
N CYS A 45 15.58 -7.64 2.84
CA CYS A 45 16.39 -8.26 1.79
C CYS A 45 16.37 -7.44 0.49
N MET A 46 15.20 -6.93 0.07
CA MET A 46 15.12 -6.05 -1.10
C MET A 46 15.91 -4.75 -0.89
N ARG A 47 15.89 -4.19 0.32
CA ARG A 47 16.69 -3.00 0.66
C ARG A 47 18.17 -3.31 0.59
N GLU A 48 18.62 -4.39 1.19
CA GLU A 48 20.03 -4.83 1.14
C GLU A 48 20.50 -5.02 -0.30
N CYS A 49 19.68 -5.63 -1.16
CA CYS A 49 20.00 -5.78 -2.58
C CYS A 49 20.16 -4.42 -3.27
N THR A 50 19.31 -3.44 -3.01
CA THR A 50 19.45 -2.10 -3.61
C THR A 50 20.70 -1.37 -3.12
N ASP A 51 21.04 -1.51 -1.83
CA ASP A 51 22.25 -0.94 -1.27
C ASP A 51 23.52 -1.59 -1.87
N ASN A 52 23.50 -2.90 -2.07
CA ASN A 52 24.59 -3.62 -2.74
C ASN A 52 24.76 -3.17 -4.21
N PHE A 53 23.67 -3.02 -4.96
CA PHE A 53 23.73 -2.45 -6.32
C PHE A 53 24.33 -1.05 -6.34
N THR A 54 24.03 -0.23 -5.36
CA THR A 54 24.61 1.12 -5.23
C THR A 54 26.13 1.01 -5.03
N GLN A 55 26.60 0.11 -4.16
CA GLN A 55 28.02 -0.08 -3.89
C GLN A 55 28.77 -0.64 -5.09
N GLU A 56 28.23 -1.65 -5.76
CA GLU A 56 28.86 -2.33 -6.89
C GLU A 56 28.95 -1.45 -8.14
N THR A 57 27.91 -0.70 -8.42
CA THR A 57 27.79 0.07 -9.67
C THR A 57 28.17 1.54 -9.55
N HIS A 58 28.27 2.05 -8.32
CA HIS A 58 28.42 3.47 -8.02
C HIS A 58 27.28 4.36 -8.60
N LEU A 59 26.10 3.76 -8.83
CA LEU A 59 24.86 4.45 -9.19
C LEU A 59 23.96 4.52 -7.97
N ASN A 60 23.06 5.50 -7.93
CA ASN A 60 22.14 5.65 -6.82
C ASN A 60 20.89 4.77 -7.03
N PHE A 61 20.79 3.68 -6.27
CA PHE A 61 19.60 2.84 -6.23
C PHE A 61 18.78 3.11 -4.96
N SER A 62 17.48 2.94 -5.05
CA SER A 62 16.58 3.06 -3.91
C SER A 62 15.45 2.04 -3.98
N LEU A 63 14.97 1.62 -2.81
CA LEU A 63 13.77 0.80 -2.68
C LEU A 63 12.55 1.70 -2.55
N LEU A 64 11.59 1.55 -3.47
CA LEU A 64 10.37 2.33 -3.54
C LEU A 64 9.16 1.46 -3.18
N ALA A 65 8.41 1.85 -2.17
CA ALA A 65 7.08 1.32 -1.94
C ALA A 65 6.12 1.92 -2.98
N SER A 66 5.99 1.23 -4.11
CA SER A 66 5.33 1.78 -5.29
C SER A 66 3.80 1.83 -5.12
N ALA A 67 3.19 2.95 -5.46
CA ALA A 67 1.74 3.06 -5.59
C ALA A 67 1.20 2.31 -6.82
N ALA A 68 1.97 2.23 -7.90
CA ALA A 68 1.85 1.38 -9.10
C ALA A 68 0.41 0.99 -9.54
N GLU A 69 -0.57 1.87 -9.38
CA GLU A 69 -2.00 1.59 -9.55
C GLU A 69 -2.33 0.86 -10.86
N GLY A 70 -1.82 1.32 -12.00
CA GLY A 70 -2.04 0.65 -13.27
C GLY A 70 -1.25 -0.65 -13.46
N VAL A 71 -0.15 -0.84 -12.71
CA VAL A 71 0.70 -2.05 -12.81
C VAL A 71 0.10 -3.19 -11.99
N THR A 72 -0.47 -2.89 -10.82
CA THR A 72 -1.12 -3.90 -9.96
C THR A 72 -2.25 -4.62 -10.68
N GLY A 73 -3.07 -3.88 -11.44
CA GLY A 73 -4.13 -4.46 -12.27
C GLY A 73 -3.57 -5.32 -13.40
N ARG A 74 -2.59 -4.81 -14.15
CA ARG A 74 -1.99 -5.57 -15.26
C ARG A 74 -1.34 -6.89 -14.82
N PHE A 75 -0.71 -6.91 -13.66
CA PHE A 75 -0.11 -8.14 -13.13
C PHE A 75 -1.17 -9.11 -12.64
N ALA A 76 -2.22 -8.63 -11.99
CA ALA A 76 -3.33 -9.46 -11.58
C ALA A 76 -4.04 -10.10 -12.79
N ASP A 77 -4.32 -9.33 -13.86
CA ASP A 77 -4.90 -9.85 -15.09
C ASP A 77 -4.03 -10.93 -15.74
N TYR A 78 -2.71 -10.67 -15.80
CA TYR A 78 -1.77 -11.64 -16.35
C TYR A 78 -1.76 -12.95 -15.55
N ASP A 79 -1.63 -12.86 -14.24
CA ASP A 79 -1.57 -14.03 -13.36
C ASP A 79 -2.91 -14.79 -13.37
N TYR A 80 -4.03 -14.09 -13.38
CA TYR A 80 -5.35 -14.72 -13.49
C TYR A 80 -5.48 -15.61 -14.71
N LEU A 81 -4.92 -15.19 -15.85
CA LEU A 81 -4.99 -15.93 -17.11
C LEU A 81 -3.95 -17.06 -17.21
N HIS A 82 -2.80 -16.93 -16.56
CA HIS A 82 -1.65 -17.80 -16.83
C HIS A 82 -1.26 -18.70 -15.66
N THR A 83 -1.72 -18.42 -14.42
CA THR A 83 -1.36 -19.26 -13.27
C THR A 83 -2.19 -20.53 -13.19
N SER A 84 -1.55 -21.61 -12.76
CA SER A 84 -2.20 -22.84 -12.33
C SER A 84 -2.44 -22.91 -10.82
N ASN A 85 -1.87 -21.97 -10.04
CA ASN A 85 -2.06 -21.90 -8.60
C ASN A 85 -3.44 -21.35 -8.29
N HIS A 86 -4.28 -22.16 -7.63
CA HIS A 86 -5.67 -21.81 -7.33
C HIS A 86 -5.81 -20.56 -6.45
N LEU A 87 -4.99 -20.46 -5.40
CA LEU A 87 -5.02 -19.33 -4.47
C LEU A 87 -4.56 -18.03 -5.14
N LEU A 88 -3.48 -18.09 -5.94
CA LEU A 88 -3.03 -16.93 -6.71
C LEU A 88 -4.09 -16.46 -7.69
N LYS A 89 -4.77 -17.41 -8.35
CA LYS A 89 -5.87 -17.10 -9.26
C LYS A 89 -7.05 -16.45 -8.54
N GLU A 90 -7.38 -16.93 -7.34
CA GLU A 90 -8.41 -16.32 -6.49
C GLU A 90 -8.04 -14.88 -6.10
N ILE A 91 -6.79 -14.65 -5.63
CA ILE A 91 -6.31 -13.31 -5.29
C ILE A 91 -6.34 -12.40 -6.51
N ALA A 92 -5.82 -12.85 -7.65
CA ALA A 92 -5.77 -12.10 -8.89
C ALA A 92 -7.15 -11.77 -9.47
N SER A 93 -8.17 -12.58 -9.16
CA SER A 93 -9.56 -12.37 -9.63
C SER A 93 -10.18 -11.05 -9.15
N LYS A 94 -9.59 -10.39 -8.16
CA LYS A 94 -9.97 -9.03 -7.73
C LYS A 94 -9.64 -7.96 -8.79
N GLY A 95 -8.80 -8.27 -9.78
CA GLY A 95 -8.34 -7.36 -10.81
C GLY A 95 -7.20 -6.43 -10.39
N TYR A 96 -6.63 -6.62 -9.21
CA TYR A 96 -5.46 -5.88 -8.74
C TYR A 96 -4.76 -6.60 -7.57
N TYR A 97 -3.48 -6.28 -7.37
CA TYR A 97 -2.70 -6.60 -6.16
C TYR A 97 -2.61 -5.38 -5.25
N SER A 98 -2.38 -5.62 -3.96
CA SER A 98 -2.12 -4.55 -3.00
C SER A 98 -0.89 -3.74 -3.40
N ASN A 99 -0.92 -2.42 -3.19
CA ASN A 99 0.25 -1.59 -3.44
C ASN A 99 1.33 -1.87 -2.38
N SER A 100 2.58 -2.03 -2.82
CA SER A 100 3.74 -2.18 -1.94
C SER A 100 3.51 -3.08 -0.71
N PHE A 101 3.70 -2.53 0.49
CA PHE A 101 3.47 -3.16 1.79
C PHE A 101 2.07 -2.92 2.36
N HIS A 102 1.20 -2.22 1.63
CA HIS A 102 -0.15 -1.91 2.13
C HIS A 102 -0.93 -3.17 2.46
N VAL A 103 -1.58 -3.13 3.62
CA VAL A 103 -2.53 -4.18 4.01
C VAL A 103 -3.66 -4.23 2.99
N PRO A 104 -4.00 -5.43 2.47
CA PRO A 104 -5.10 -5.56 1.52
C PRO A 104 -6.41 -5.03 2.11
N VAL A 105 -7.18 -4.31 1.30
CA VAL A 105 -8.41 -3.62 1.75
C VAL A 105 -9.52 -4.55 2.24
N ASP A 106 -9.45 -5.82 1.88
CA ASP A 106 -10.37 -6.87 2.34
C ASP A 106 -9.95 -7.55 3.65
N VAL A 107 -8.81 -7.17 4.22
CA VAL A 107 -8.36 -7.64 5.52
C VAL A 107 -8.89 -6.73 6.62
N SER A 108 -9.60 -7.32 7.59
CA SER A 108 -10.14 -6.57 8.73
C SER A 108 -9.03 -6.15 9.69
N ILE A 109 -8.79 -4.85 9.77
CA ILE A 109 -7.81 -4.23 10.66
C ILE A 109 -8.29 -2.83 11.04
N SER A 110 -8.01 -2.38 12.26
CA SER A 110 -8.28 -0.99 12.64
C SER A 110 -7.26 -0.04 12.02
N SER A 111 -7.66 1.24 11.84
CA SER A 111 -6.77 2.26 11.30
C SER A 111 -5.46 2.41 12.09
N TYR A 112 -5.52 2.35 13.41
CA TYR A 112 -4.35 2.45 14.28
C TYR A 112 -3.42 1.25 14.17
N GLU A 113 -3.96 0.03 14.11
CA GLU A 113 -3.17 -1.18 13.88
C GLU A 113 -2.52 -1.16 12.50
N LYS A 114 -3.25 -0.72 11.46
CA LYS A 114 -2.71 -0.55 10.10
C LYS A 114 -1.55 0.44 10.09
N ILE A 115 -1.72 1.62 10.69
CA ILE A 115 -0.66 2.62 10.82
C ILE A 115 0.57 2.03 11.52
N ALA A 116 0.38 1.38 12.67
CA ALA A 116 1.48 0.81 13.42
C ALA A 116 2.24 -0.25 12.61
N LEU A 117 1.53 -1.12 11.89
CA LEU A 117 2.12 -2.18 11.08
C LEU A 117 2.88 -1.61 9.87
N GLU A 118 2.26 -0.71 9.12
CA GLU A 118 2.84 -0.17 7.87
C GLU A 118 4.00 0.80 8.14
N SER A 119 3.96 1.56 9.23
CA SER A 119 5.02 2.51 9.61
C SER A 119 6.40 1.86 9.76
N GLU A 120 6.44 0.59 10.18
CA GLU A 120 7.68 -0.17 10.31
C GLU A 120 8.47 -0.32 8.99
N PHE A 121 7.79 -0.22 7.84
CA PHE A 121 8.43 -0.29 6.53
C PHE A 121 8.96 1.06 6.03
N HIS A 122 8.52 2.18 6.62
CA HIS A 122 8.90 3.51 6.15
C HIS A 122 10.39 3.77 6.22
N SER A 123 11.06 3.29 7.27
CA SER A 123 12.52 3.43 7.43
C SER A 123 13.32 2.63 6.41
N VAL A 124 12.73 1.59 5.82
CA VAL A 124 13.38 0.68 4.88
C VAL A 124 13.24 1.17 3.45
N CYS A 125 12.09 1.77 3.10
CA CYS A 125 11.77 2.23 1.75
C CYS A 125 12.33 3.63 1.48
N ASN A 126 13.65 3.74 1.24
CA ASN A 126 14.34 5.02 1.04
C ASN A 126 14.04 5.71 -0.30
N GLY A 127 13.39 5.03 -1.23
CA GLY A 127 12.91 5.61 -2.49
C GLY A 127 11.57 6.33 -2.37
N GLY A 128 10.91 6.17 -1.24
CA GLY A 128 9.61 6.76 -0.91
C GLY A 128 8.57 5.70 -0.53
N CYS A 129 7.65 6.10 0.31
CA CYS A 129 6.53 5.29 0.78
C CYS A 129 5.44 6.23 1.31
N ILE A 130 4.24 5.70 1.45
CA ILE A 130 3.10 6.39 2.06
C ILE A 130 2.24 5.35 2.75
N THR A 131 1.61 5.71 3.87
CA THR A 131 0.54 4.93 4.49
C THR A 131 -0.78 5.67 4.32
N TYR A 132 -1.80 4.96 3.86
CA TYR A 132 -3.16 5.48 3.74
C TYR A 132 -4.08 4.84 4.76
N VAL A 133 -4.98 5.65 5.31
CA VAL A 133 -6.16 5.19 6.05
C VAL A 133 -7.39 5.55 5.26
N GLU A 134 -8.30 4.60 5.10
CA GLU A 134 -9.53 4.75 4.35
C GLU A 134 -10.71 4.94 5.30
N PHE A 135 -11.46 6.03 5.12
CA PHE A 135 -12.72 6.28 5.78
C PHE A 135 -13.90 6.07 4.81
N SER A 136 -15.03 5.60 5.34
CA SER A 136 -16.24 5.44 4.54
C SER A 136 -16.88 6.77 4.13
N GLU A 137 -16.55 7.85 4.85
CA GLU A 137 -17.06 9.20 4.60
C GLU A 137 -16.09 10.27 5.11
N MET A 138 -16.28 11.51 4.66
CA MET A 138 -15.45 12.64 5.07
C MET A 138 -15.59 12.88 6.59
N PRO A 139 -14.51 12.85 7.35
CA PRO A 139 -14.54 13.05 8.81
C PRO A 139 -14.65 14.53 9.21
N ALA A 140 -15.57 15.28 8.59
CA ALA A 140 -15.68 16.73 8.71
C ALA A 140 -16.06 17.23 10.11
N SER A 141 -16.65 16.38 10.95
CA SER A 141 -17.15 16.76 12.28
C SER A 141 -16.23 16.40 13.44
N ASN A 142 -15.12 15.69 13.19
CA ASN A 142 -14.21 15.22 14.23
C ASN A 142 -12.74 15.47 13.85
N THR A 143 -12.37 16.75 13.83
CA THR A 143 -10.99 17.17 13.47
C THR A 143 -9.97 16.78 14.53
N GLU A 144 -10.36 16.67 15.81
CA GLU A 144 -9.46 16.24 16.87
C GLU A 144 -9.02 14.79 16.66
N ALA A 145 -9.93 13.87 16.35
CA ALA A 145 -9.57 12.49 16.05
C ALA A 145 -8.66 12.34 14.80
N ILE A 146 -8.80 13.26 13.85
CA ILE A 146 -7.88 13.32 12.69
C ILE A 146 -6.47 13.72 13.14
N LEU A 147 -6.37 14.76 13.99
CA LEU A 147 -5.07 15.20 14.50
C LEU A 147 -4.42 14.13 15.36
N ASP A 148 -5.17 13.49 16.26
CA ASP A 148 -4.67 12.37 17.07
C ASP A 148 -4.14 11.23 16.20
N MET A 149 -4.80 10.93 15.09
CA MET A 149 -4.35 9.89 14.15
C MET A 149 -3.08 10.30 13.40
N VAL A 150 -2.97 11.55 12.99
CA VAL A 150 -1.77 12.10 12.35
C VAL A 150 -0.59 12.07 13.33
N ASP A 151 -0.79 12.52 14.56
CA ASP A 151 0.23 12.50 15.60
C ASP A 151 0.69 11.06 15.88
N TYR A 152 -0.27 10.13 16.01
CA TYR A 152 0.05 8.72 16.17
C TYR A 152 0.86 8.15 15.00
N ALA A 153 0.53 8.50 13.76
CA ALA A 153 1.25 8.04 12.58
C ALA A 153 2.72 8.52 12.63
N PHE A 154 2.96 9.77 12.98
CA PHE A 154 4.33 10.30 13.12
C PHE A 154 5.07 9.70 14.32
N GLU A 155 4.41 9.48 15.44
CA GLU A 155 5.00 8.79 16.61
C GLU A 155 5.44 7.37 16.25
N LYS A 156 4.71 6.67 15.36
CA LYS A 156 5.07 5.34 14.84
C LYS A 156 6.18 5.37 13.78
N GLY A 157 6.64 6.54 13.37
CA GLY A 157 7.70 6.69 12.37
C GLY A 157 7.18 6.71 10.92
N CYS A 158 5.89 6.96 10.73
CA CYS A 158 5.32 7.15 9.41
C CYS A 158 5.82 8.49 8.83
N ASN A 159 6.58 8.42 7.73
CA ASN A 159 7.18 9.61 7.11
C ASN A 159 6.21 10.36 6.19
N TYR A 160 5.22 9.66 5.66
CA TYR A 160 4.21 10.23 4.78
C TYR A 160 2.88 9.51 5.00
N PHE A 161 1.87 10.27 5.37
CA PHE A 161 0.56 9.78 5.76
C PHE A 161 -0.55 10.46 4.97
N GLY A 162 -1.55 9.71 4.57
CA GLY A 162 -2.72 10.20 3.87
C GLY A 162 -4.01 9.59 4.39
N ILE A 163 -5.08 10.39 4.33
CA ILE A 163 -6.43 9.95 4.67
C ILE A 163 -7.26 9.98 3.39
N ASN A 164 -7.78 8.82 3.00
CA ASN A 164 -8.65 8.65 1.86
C ASN A 164 -10.10 8.53 2.31
N PHE A 165 -10.99 9.17 1.59
CA PHE A 165 -12.44 9.00 1.69
C PHE A 165 -13.08 9.19 0.32
N PRO A 166 -14.22 8.55 0.02
CA PRO A 166 -14.85 8.63 -1.29
C PRO A 166 -15.33 10.04 -1.58
N LEU A 167 -14.88 10.57 -2.71
CA LEU A 167 -15.32 11.85 -3.27
C LEU A 167 -15.74 11.64 -4.71
N ASP A 168 -16.94 12.08 -5.03
CA ASP A 168 -17.49 12.11 -6.38
C ASP A 168 -17.35 13.50 -6.97
N ASN A 169 -17.16 13.58 -8.28
CA ASN A 169 -17.17 14.84 -9.02
C ASN A 169 -18.38 14.85 -9.97
N CYS A 170 -19.26 15.80 -9.77
CA CYS A 170 -20.37 15.99 -10.69
C CYS A 170 -19.86 16.50 -12.05
N THR A 171 -20.03 15.71 -13.09
CA THR A 171 -19.62 16.06 -14.45
C THR A 171 -20.36 17.23 -15.05
N THR A 172 -21.56 17.59 -14.50
CA THR A 172 -22.39 18.69 -14.98
C THR A 172 -21.98 20.04 -14.38
N CYS A 173 -21.72 20.10 -13.06
CA CYS A 173 -21.49 21.38 -12.37
C CYS A 173 -20.15 21.48 -11.64
N GLY A 174 -19.32 20.44 -11.68
CA GLY A 174 -18.02 20.38 -11.01
C GLY A 174 -18.09 20.32 -9.49
N HIS A 175 -19.27 20.05 -8.89
CA HIS A 175 -19.40 19.91 -7.45
C HIS A 175 -18.68 18.66 -6.97
N ILE A 176 -17.85 18.81 -5.95
CA ILE A 176 -17.09 17.71 -5.33
C ILE A 176 -17.68 17.45 -3.95
N SER A 177 -18.24 16.27 -3.78
CA SER A 177 -18.73 15.74 -2.51
C SER A 177 -19.03 14.26 -2.68
N ARG A 178 -19.48 13.58 -1.62
CA ARG A 178 -20.13 12.28 -1.81
C ARG A 178 -21.49 12.50 -2.48
N ILE A 179 -21.60 12.07 -3.73
CA ILE A 179 -22.80 12.20 -4.54
C ILE A 179 -23.47 10.82 -4.60
N GLY A 180 -24.70 10.71 -4.10
CA GLY A 180 -25.47 9.49 -4.26
C GLY A 180 -26.05 9.38 -5.68
N GLU A 181 -27.36 9.10 -5.79
CA GLU A 181 -28.03 8.98 -7.09
C GLU A 181 -28.16 10.32 -7.85
N ALA A 182 -28.13 11.44 -7.16
CA ALA A 182 -28.23 12.77 -7.75
C ALA A 182 -27.31 13.79 -7.08
N CYS A 183 -26.75 14.71 -7.89
CA CYS A 183 -25.90 15.77 -7.38
C CYS A 183 -26.73 16.75 -6.51
N PRO A 184 -26.31 17.04 -5.25
CA PRO A 184 -27.04 17.95 -4.37
C PRO A 184 -27.01 19.41 -4.84
N ARG A 185 -26.16 19.75 -5.80
CA ARG A 185 -26.00 21.12 -6.31
C ARG A 185 -26.80 21.37 -7.59
N CYS A 186 -26.95 20.40 -8.44
CA CYS A 186 -27.66 20.52 -9.73
C CYS A 186 -28.66 19.39 -9.99
#